data_ec82e4acb28c82e62ac4863df6c6d85b
#
_entry.id   ec82e4acb28c82e62ac4863df6c6d85b
#
_cell.length_a   1.000
_cell.length_b   1.000
_cell.length_c   1.000
_cell.angle_alpha   90.00
_cell.angle_beta   90.00
_cell.angle_gamma   90.00
#
_symmetry.space_group_name_H-M   'P 1'
#
loop_
_entity.id
_entity.type
_entity.pdbx_description
1 polymer ?
#
loop_
_entity_poly.entity_id
_entity_poly.type
_entity_poly.pdbx_seq_one_letter_code
_entity_poly.pdbx_strand_id
1 'polypeptide(L)'
;VQTCALPILIPIQRGKSGRICKLKIVGSLKTLTIGKELEIRRTLSSSHLFSSAFVIDKGELKNGVPEWFLLTGAGWGHGVGLCQIGAAVMGERGYTYDEILLHYYKGADIRRFY
;
A
#
# COMPACT_ATOMS: atom_id res chain seq x y z
N VAL A 1 2.46 5.88 -15.78
CA VAL A 1 3.76 5.39 -16.20
C VAL A 1 3.76 5.19 -17.69
N GLN A 2 4.62 5.90 -18.35
CA GLN A 2 4.79 5.79 -19.78
C GLN A 2 5.91 4.80 -20.07
N THR A 3 5.53 3.60 -20.45
CA THR A 3 6.48 2.62 -20.94
C THR A 3 6.04 2.18 -22.31
N CYS A 4 6.98 1.93 -23.19
CA CYS A 4 6.67 1.51 -24.56
C CYS A 4 6.01 0.15 -24.62
N ALA A 5 6.21 -0.65 -23.61
CA ALA A 5 5.53 -1.90 -23.42
C ALA A 5 5.39 -2.08 -21.93
N LEU A 6 4.27 -2.57 -21.51
CA LEU A 6 4.03 -2.83 -20.11
C LEU A 6 4.50 -4.21 -19.74
N PRO A 7 5.55 -4.28 -19.10
CA PRO A 7 6.21 -5.49 -19.19
C PRO A 7 6.05 -6.36 -18.00
N ILE A 8 6.53 -5.92 -16.86
CA ILE A 8 6.54 -6.75 -15.66
C ILE A 8 6.45 -5.84 -14.46
N LEU A 9 5.56 -6.17 -13.53
CA LEU A 9 5.45 -5.53 -12.23
C LEU A 9 5.91 -6.51 -11.18
N ILE A 10 6.93 -6.15 -10.41
CA ILE A 10 7.51 -7.04 -9.39
C ILE A 10 7.48 -6.35 -8.05
N PRO A 11 6.68 -6.83 -7.07
CA PRO A 11 6.79 -6.36 -5.70
C PRO A 11 8.14 -6.80 -5.13
N ILE A 12 8.97 -5.82 -4.75
CA ILE A 12 10.29 -6.11 -4.20
C ILE A 12 10.25 -6.23 -2.69
N GLN A 13 9.50 -5.36 -2.04
CA GLN A 13 9.44 -5.33 -0.58
C GLN A 13 8.04 -4.99 -0.12
N ARG A 14 7.58 -5.70 0.92
CA ARG A 14 6.32 -5.43 1.60
C ARG A 14 6.58 -5.11 3.06
N GLY A 15 5.77 -4.22 3.62
CA GLY A 15 5.76 -3.97 5.05
C GLY A 15 4.98 -5.04 5.81
N LYS A 16 4.93 -4.90 7.13
CA LYS A 16 4.23 -5.85 8.01
C LYS A 16 2.74 -5.95 7.72
N SER A 17 2.15 -4.89 7.18
CA SER A 17 0.72 -4.87 6.82
C SER A 17 0.43 -5.49 5.46
N GLY A 18 1.43 -6.05 4.79
CA GLY A 18 1.29 -6.60 3.46
C GLY A 18 1.33 -5.57 2.33
N ARG A 19 1.44 -4.30 2.66
CA ARG A 19 1.50 -3.24 1.66
C ARG A 19 2.86 -3.20 0.99
N ILE A 20 2.85 -3.01 -0.32
CA ILE A 20 4.08 -2.91 -1.11
C ILE A 20 4.71 -1.56 -0.83
N CYS A 21 5.97 -1.56 -0.43
CA CYS A 21 6.74 -0.35 -0.20
C CYS A 21 7.85 -0.15 -1.24
N LYS A 22 8.13 -1.15 -2.06
CA LYS A 22 8.98 -1.03 -3.24
C LYS A 22 8.42 -1.87 -4.37
N LEU A 23 8.21 -1.24 -5.50
CA LEU A 23 7.70 -1.89 -6.71
C LEU A 23 8.68 -1.66 -7.85
N LYS A 24 9.03 -2.72 -8.54
CA LYS A 24 9.88 -2.65 -9.74
C LYS A 24 9.02 -2.78 -10.97
N ILE A 25 9.17 -1.84 -11.89
CA ILE A 25 8.50 -1.83 -13.18
C ILE A 25 9.56 -2.04 -14.24
N VAL A 26 9.50 -3.18 -14.91
CA VAL A 26 10.47 -3.52 -15.95
C VAL A 26 9.86 -3.19 -17.31
N GLY A 27 10.34 -2.15 -17.95
CA GLY A 27 9.96 -1.76 -19.29
C GLY A 27 10.91 -2.28 -20.35
N SER A 28 10.51 -2.19 -21.61
CA SER A 28 11.38 -2.59 -22.72
C SER A 28 12.59 -1.70 -22.87
N LEU A 29 12.46 -0.42 -22.54
CA LEU A 29 13.54 0.56 -22.66
C LEU A 29 14.14 0.97 -21.33
N LYS A 30 13.40 0.79 -20.23
CA LYS A 30 13.79 1.31 -18.93
C LYS A 30 13.18 0.49 -17.81
N THR A 31 13.93 0.32 -16.74
CA THR A 31 13.46 -0.30 -15.52
C THR A 31 13.40 0.76 -14.42
N LEU A 32 12.27 0.86 -13.73
CA LEU A 32 12.07 1.79 -12.64
C LEU A 32 11.80 1.04 -11.35
N THR A 33 12.32 1.56 -10.26
CA THR A 33 11.96 1.09 -8.92
C THR A 33 11.30 2.25 -8.20
N ILE A 34 10.06 2.05 -7.78
CA ILE A 34 9.27 3.06 -7.07
C ILE A 34 9.24 2.69 -5.60
N GLY A 35 9.68 3.59 -4.75
CA GLY A 35 9.54 3.48 -3.30
C GLY A 35 8.36 4.30 -2.83
N LYS A 36 8.02 4.12 -1.56
CA LYS A 36 6.91 4.78 -0.87
C LYS A 36 5.54 4.33 -1.37
N GLU A 37 4.72 3.96 -0.43
CA GLU A 37 3.41 3.37 -0.65
C GLU A 37 2.49 4.28 -1.48
N LEU A 38 2.44 5.56 -1.17
CA LEU A 38 1.58 6.50 -1.86
C LEU A 38 2.00 6.71 -3.32
N GLU A 39 3.30 6.75 -3.60
CA GLU A 39 3.80 6.89 -4.96
C GLU A 39 3.44 5.68 -5.83
N ILE A 40 3.46 4.49 -5.24
CA ILE A 40 3.03 3.27 -5.93
C ILE A 40 1.55 3.36 -6.29
N ARG A 41 0.71 3.81 -5.37
CA ARG A 41 -0.72 3.99 -5.60
C ARG A 41 -1.02 5.00 -6.69
N ARG A 42 -0.28 6.09 -6.72
CA ARG A 42 -0.44 7.16 -7.72
C ARG A 42 0.05 6.74 -9.10
N THR A 43 1.11 5.97 -9.14
CA THR A 43 1.72 5.55 -10.41
C THR A 43 0.82 4.58 -11.16
N LEU A 44 0.14 3.67 -10.44
CA LEU A 44 -0.64 2.60 -11.05
C LEU A 44 -2.09 3.00 -11.37
N SER A 45 -2.54 4.16 -10.93
CA SER A 45 -3.91 4.60 -11.20
C SER A 45 -3.98 6.13 -11.25
N SER A 46 -4.76 6.65 -12.18
CA SER A 46 -4.98 8.10 -12.31
C SER A 46 -5.66 8.71 -11.09
N SER A 47 -6.47 7.93 -10.38
CA SER A 47 -7.16 8.36 -9.17
C SER A 47 -6.51 7.84 -7.90
N HIS A 48 -5.35 7.25 -8.00
CA HIS A 48 -4.60 6.43 -7.03
C HIS A 48 -5.43 5.31 -6.38
N LEU A 49 -4.75 4.21 -6.07
CA LEU A 49 -5.36 3.02 -5.48
C LEU A 49 -5.67 3.27 -4.00
N PHE A 50 -6.60 2.51 -3.45
CA PHE A 50 -6.97 2.62 -2.04
C PHE A 50 -5.84 2.22 -1.10
N SER A 51 -5.04 1.25 -1.49
CA SER A 51 -3.85 0.83 -0.74
C SER A 51 -2.86 0.15 -1.67
N SER A 52 -1.66 -0.12 -1.19
CA SER A 52 -0.68 -0.93 -1.91
C SER A 52 -0.63 -2.38 -1.44
N ALA A 53 -1.62 -2.81 -0.66
CA ALA A 53 -1.74 -4.20 -0.22
C ALA A 53 -2.48 -5.01 -1.29
N PHE A 54 -1.79 -5.34 -2.35
CA PHE A 54 -2.38 -6.11 -3.45
C PHE A 54 -1.42 -7.17 -3.97
N VAL A 55 -1.99 -8.17 -4.62
CA VAL A 55 -1.25 -9.14 -5.41
C VAL A 55 -1.48 -8.84 -6.88
N ILE A 56 -0.53 -9.24 -7.71
CA ILE A 56 -0.55 -8.93 -9.13
C ILE A 56 -0.68 -10.23 -9.91
N ASP A 57 -1.73 -10.32 -10.72
CA ASP A 57 -1.91 -11.41 -11.68
C ASP A 57 -1.69 -10.87 -13.08
N LYS A 58 -1.11 -11.70 -13.92
CA LYS A 58 -0.83 -11.35 -15.31
C LYS A 58 -1.94 -11.86 -16.20
N GLY A 59 -2.28 -11.08 -17.21
CA GLY A 59 -3.13 -11.53 -18.27
C GLY A 59 -2.38 -12.36 -19.31
N GLU A 60 -3.02 -12.57 -20.46
CA GLU A 60 -2.43 -13.34 -21.55
C GLU A 60 -1.14 -12.67 -22.03
N LEU A 61 -0.13 -13.52 -22.29
CA LEU A 61 1.14 -13.05 -22.82
C LEU A 61 1.08 -12.92 -24.33
N LYS A 62 1.49 -11.76 -24.84
CA LYS A 62 1.62 -11.52 -26.26
C LYS A 62 3.07 -11.14 -26.52
N ASN A 63 3.80 -11.97 -27.26
CA ASN A 63 5.24 -11.82 -27.47
C ASN A 63 6.03 -11.75 -26.16
N GLY A 64 5.62 -12.55 -25.17
CA GLY A 64 6.26 -12.59 -23.84
C GLY A 64 5.90 -11.44 -22.92
N VAL A 65 4.98 -10.56 -23.33
CA VAL A 65 4.56 -9.39 -22.55
C VAL A 65 3.09 -9.54 -22.17
N PRO A 66 2.72 -9.35 -20.89
CA PRO A 66 1.32 -9.39 -20.49
C PRO A 66 0.53 -8.24 -21.13
N GLU A 67 -0.67 -8.54 -21.60
CA GLU A 67 -1.56 -7.51 -22.16
C GLU A 67 -2.22 -6.68 -21.07
N TRP A 68 -2.40 -7.26 -19.88
CA TRP A 68 -3.01 -6.58 -18.75
C TRP A 68 -2.53 -7.18 -17.42
N PHE A 69 -2.73 -6.44 -16.38
CA PHE A 69 -2.50 -6.90 -15.01
C PHE A 69 -3.78 -6.76 -14.19
N LEU A 70 -4.06 -7.76 -13.37
CA LEU A 70 -5.16 -7.69 -12.41
C LEU A 70 -4.56 -7.49 -11.03
N LEU A 71 -4.94 -6.40 -10.38
CA LEU A 71 -4.53 -6.09 -9.02
C LEU A 71 -5.68 -6.44 -8.08
N THR A 72 -5.46 -7.41 -7.21
CA THR A 72 -6.44 -7.82 -6.20
C THR A 72 -5.88 -7.46 -4.84
N GLY A 73 -6.56 -6.59 -4.13
CA GLY A 73 -6.03 -6.07 -2.89
C GLY A 73 -7.08 -5.80 -1.83
N ALA A 74 -6.62 -5.27 -0.72
CA ALA A 74 -7.44 -4.99 0.44
C ALA A 74 -6.94 -3.76 1.17
N GLY A 75 -7.77 -3.22 2.02
CA GLY A 75 -7.42 -2.13 2.91
C GLY A 75 -7.53 -0.75 2.29
N TRP A 76 -7.32 0.23 3.12
CA TRP A 76 -7.37 1.64 2.76
C TRP A 76 -6.22 2.36 3.45
N GLY A 77 -5.49 3.19 2.71
CA GLY A 77 -4.40 3.97 3.26
C GLY A 77 -3.08 3.21 3.42
N HIS A 78 -2.15 3.80 4.13
CA HIS A 78 -0.77 3.31 4.21
C HIS A 78 -0.52 2.19 5.23
N GLY A 79 -1.47 1.95 6.13
CA GLY A 79 -1.36 0.84 7.09
C GLY A 79 -0.35 1.06 8.20
N VAL A 80 -0.05 2.31 8.52
CA VAL A 80 0.90 2.68 9.56
C VAL A 80 0.23 3.66 10.52
N GLY A 81 0.47 3.49 11.80
CA GLY A 81 -0.07 4.37 12.83
C GLY A 81 -1.50 4.02 13.22
N LEU A 82 -2.30 5.03 13.50
CA LEU A 82 -3.65 4.86 14.03
C LEU A 82 -4.67 4.68 12.91
N CYS A 83 -5.48 3.63 13.02
CA CYS A 83 -6.62 3.45 12.14
C CYS A 83 -7.78 4.34 12.63
N GLN A 84 -8.15 5.34 11.84
CA GLN A 84 -9.18 6.30 12.23
C GLN A 84 -10.55 5.63 12.46
N ILE A 85 -10.94 4.73 11.58
CA ILE A 85 -12.21 4.02 11.72
C ILE A 85 -12.18 3.09 12.93
N GLY A 86 -11.09 2.36 13.13
CA GLY A 86 -10.93 1.49 14.29
C GLY A 86 -10.96 2.28 15.60
N ALA A 87 -10.29 3.42 15.65
CA ALA A 87 -10.31 4.29 16.81
C ALA A 87 -11.73 4.81 17.12
N ALA A 88 -12.47 5.20 16.09
CA ALA A 88 -13.87 5.65 16.26
C ALA A 88 -14.75 4.54 16.83
N VAL A 89 -14.61 3.32 16.32
CA VAL A 89 -15.36 2.16 16.84
C VAL A 89 -14.99 1.87 18.29
N MET A 90 -13.73 1.94 18.64
CA MET A 90 -13.28 1.76 20.03
C MET A 90 -13.89 2.83 20.94
N GLY A 91 -13.88 4.09 20.52
CA GLY A 91 -14.48 5.19 21.26
C GLY A 91 -15.97 5.00 21.49
N GLU A 92 -16.69 4.54 20.45
CA GLU A 92 -18.11 4.23 20.54
C GLU A 92 -18.39 3.11 21.53
N ARG A 93 -17.48 2.14 21.65
CA ARG A 93 -17.59 1.02 22.58
C ARG A 93 -17.14 1.36 24.01
N GLY A 94 -16.76 2.60 24.26
CA GLY A 94 -16.43 3.07 25.61
C GLY A 94 -14.96 3.03 25.99
N TYR A 95 -14.06 2.73 25.05
CA TYR A 95 -12.62 2.79 25.32
C TYR A 95 -12.18 4.24 25.50
N THR A 96 -11.27 4.47 26.43
CA THR A 96 -10.72 5.80 26.68
C THR A 96 -9.67 6.16 25.62
N TYR A 97 -9.35 7.45 25.49
CA TYR A 97 -8.38 7.90 24.49
C TYR A 97 -6.99 7.27 24.68
N ASP A 98 -6.56 7.09 25.91
CA ASP A 98 -5.28 6.47 26.22
C ASP A 98 -5.28 4.97 25.87
N GLU A 99 -6.37 4.24 26.12
CA GLU A 99 -6.51 2.86 25.72
C GLU A 99 -6.45 2.73 24.19
N ILE A 100 -7.10 3.63 23.46
CA ILE A 100 -7.09 3.63 21.98
C ILE A 100 -5.68 3.90 21.46
N LEU A 101 -5.01 4.93 21.99
CA LEU A 101 -3.66 5.28 21.54
C LEU A 101 -2.67 4.15 21.79
N LEU A 102 -2.72 3.53 22.96
CA LEU A 102 -1.79 2.44 23.29
C LEU A 102 -2.11 1.14 22.57
N HIS A 103 -3.34 0.99 22.07
CA HIS A 103 -3.69 -0.12 21.21
C HIS A 103 -2.94 -0.07 19.87
N TYR A 104 -2.85 1.12 19.27
CA TYR A 104 -2.19 1.31 17.98
C TYR A 104 -0.68 1.56 18.10
N TYR A 105 -0.26 2.26 19.15
CA TYR A 105 1.15 2.61 19.40
C TYR A 105 1.70 1.78 20.56
N LYS A 106 1.90 0.50 20.30
CA LYS A 106 2.41 -0.41 21.32
C LYS A 106 3.82 -0.05 21.74
N GLY A 107 4.06 -0.09 23.06
CA GLY A 107 5.35 0.31 23.62
C GLY A 107 5.51 1.82 23.77
N ALA A 108 4.53 2.61 23.38
CA ALA A 108 4.53 4.06 23.60
C ALA A 108 4.09 4.41 25.02
N ASP A 109 4.31 5.65 25.40
CA ASP A 109 3.94 6.17 26.70
C ASP A 109 3.23 7.52 26.49
N ILE A 110 2.20 7.78 27.29
CA ILE A 110 1.43 9.03 27.18
C ILE A 110 1.84 9.94 28.31
N ARG A 111 2.32 11.13 27.97
CA ARG A 111 2.76 12.12 28.92
C ARG A 111 2.20 13.50 28.63
N ARG A 112 1.98 14.28 29.70
CA ARG A 112 1.58 15.66 29.56
C ARG A 112 2.83 16.55 29.56
N PHE A 113 2.92 17.43 28.56
CA PHE A 113 4.05 18.34 28.42
C PHE A 113 3.74 19.78 28.82
N TYR A 114 2.61 20.05 29.43
CA TYR A 114 2.19 21.38 29.86
C TYR A 114 1.59 21.37 31.26
#